data_87c16c1ed48a87a7b44919a46c3a66a3
#
_entry.id   87c16c1ed48a87a7b44919a46c3a66a3
#
_cell.length_a   1.000
_cell.length_b   1.000
_cell.length_c   1.000
_cell.angle_alpha   90.00
_cell.angle_beta   90.00
_cell.angle_gamma   90.00
#
_symmetry.space_group_name_H-M   'P 1'
#
loop_
_entity.id
_entity.type
_entity.pdbx_description
1 polymer ?
#
loop_
_entity_poly.entity_id
_entity_poly.type
_entity_poly.pdbx_seq_one_letter_code
_entity_poly.pdbx_strand_id
1 'polypeptide(L)'
;IEDLNLAEIQEVKLKGDLYIPTLEEVIEIANGRVEINIELKGVNTAIGTFELVSKALSTENWKHGDFLISSFIQEELIKYRELDSDILIGVLSETSPIEAIAFAKKIDAYAIHPNFKYLKKSEVEKIQKEGFKVFAYTIKTTLEKQRMKKMGVDGVFCDYPGRYTILKKALRRVQVPFLNSDK
;
A
#
# COMPACT_ATOMS: atom_id res chain seq x y z
N ILE A 1 12.63 -10.42 -14.02
CA ILE A 1 11.54 -9.59 -14.59
C ILE A 1 12.09 -8.26 -15.11
N GLU A 2 12.99 -7.61 -14.40
CA GLU A 2 13.57 -6.31 -14.80
C GLU A 2 14.25 -6.32 -16.18
N ASP A 3 14.76 -7.44 -16.62
CA ASP A 3 15.42 -7.62 -17.92
C ASP A 3 14.48 -8.01 -19.07
N LEU A 4 13.19 -8.19 -18.79
CA LEU A 4 12.18 -8.60 -19.76
C LEU A 4 11.37 -7.39 -20.24
N ASN A 5 11.04 -7.37 -21.53
CA ASN A 5 10.06 -6.42 -22.06
C ASN A 5 8.61 -6.88 -21.79
N LEU A 6 7.63 -6.00 -22.02
CA LEU A 6 6.23 -6.29 -21.71
C LEU A 6 5.70 -7.54 -22.42
N ALA A 7 6.04 -7.75 -23.69
CA ALA A 7 5.58 -8.91 -24.44
C ALA A 7 6.13 -10.22 -23.85
N GLU A 8 7.41 -10.23 -23.46
CA GLU A 8 8.04 -11.38 -22.79
C GLU A 8 7.42 -11.65 -21.41
N ILE A 9 7.06 -10.59 -20.64
CA ILE A 9 6.37 -10.75 -19.35
C ILE A 9 4.97 -11.36 -19.54
N GLN A 10 4.25 -10.97 -20.58
CA GLN A 10 2.92 -11.49 -20.88
C GLN A 10 2.91 -12.96 -21.29
N GLU A 11 4.04 -13.48 -21.80
CA GLU A 11 4.22 -14.91 -22.10
C GLU A 11 4.47 -15.76 -20.85
N VAL A 12 4.84 -15.13 -19.71
CA VAL A 12 5.12 -15.85 -18.46
C VAL A 12 3.83 -16.43 -17.88
N LYS A 13 3.75 -17.77 -17.87
CA LYS A 13 2.63 -18.48 -17.23
C LYS A 13 2.86 -18.65 -15.74
N LEU A 14 1.91 -18.21 -14.95
CA LEU A 14 1.84 -18.50 -13.52
C LEU A 14 1.10 -19.82 -13.28
N LYS A 15 1.14 -20.33 -12.04
CA LYS A 15 0.42 -21.55 -11.65
C LYS A 15 -1.09 -21.40 -11.95
N GLY A 16 -1.66 -22.35 -12.68
CA GLY A 16 -3.07 -22.34 -13.08
C GLY A 16 -3.34 -21.57 -14.37
N ASP A 17 -2.36 -21.51 -15.27
CA ASP A 17 -2.43 -20.81 -16.56
C ASP A 17 -2.76 -19.30 -16.48
N LEU A 18 -2.52 -18.72 -15.31
CA LEU A 18 -2.66 -17.28 -15.11
C LEU A 18 -1.47 -16.54 -15.72
N TYR A 19 -1.70 -15.28 -16.11
CA TYR A 19 -0.65 -14.36 -16.57
C TYR A 19 -0.40 -13.23 -15.56
N ILE A 20 0.67 -12.49 -15.75
CA ILE A 20 0.99 -11.32 -14.95
C ILE A 20 0.22 -10.13 -15.54
N PRO A 21 -0.77 -9.56 -14.82
CA PRO A 21 -1.53 -8.43 -15.32
C PRO A 21 -0.68 -7.16 -15.36
N THR A 22 -1.00 -6.26 -16.26
CA THR A 22 -0.48 -4.88 -16.25
C THR A 22 -1.15 -4.06 -15.14
N LEU A 23 -0.53 -2.94 -14.76
CA LEU A 23 -1.14 -2.01 -13.81
C LEU A 23 -2.45 -1.44 -14.36
N GLU A 24 -2.52 -1.16 -15.65
CA GLU A 24 -3.74 -0.67 -16.31
C GLU A 24 -4.89 -1.67 -16.17
N GLU A 25 -4.66 -2.94 -16.47
CA GLU A 25 -5.67 -4.01 -16.29
C GLU A 25 -6.13 -4.13 -14.84
N VAL A 26 -5.22 -3.99 -13.86
CA VAL A 26 -5.60 -4.01 -12.42
C VAL A 26 -6.50 -2.82 -12.08
N ILE A 27 -6.17 -1.63 -12.55
CA ILE A 27 -6.97 -0.41 -12.33
C ILE A 27 -8.35 -0.56 -12.97
N GLU A 28 -8.43 -1.06 -14.21
CA GLU A 28 -9.69 -1.32 -14.91
C GLU A 28 -10.58 -2.34 -14.19
N ILE A 29 -9.99 -3.46 -13.74
CA ILE A 29 -10.72 -4.49 -12.97
C ILE A 29 -11.23 -3.93 -11.65
N ALA A 30 -10.43 -3.14 -10.94
CA ALA A 30 -10.82 -2.55 -9.65
C ALA A 30 -11.94 -1.52 -9.83
N ASN A 31 -11.89 -0.69 -10.88
CA ASN A 31 -12.96 0.22 -11.32
C ASN A 31 -13.58 1.02 -10.16
N GLY A 32 -12.78 1.64 -9.30
CA GLY A 32 -13.21 2.46 -8.17
C GLY A 32 -13.90 1.70 -7.03
N ARG A 33 -13.97 0.36 -7.08
CA ARG A 33 -14.66 -0.46 -6.05
C ARG A 33 -13.81 -0.71 -4.80
N VAL A 34 -12.52 -0.50 -4.89
CA VAL A 34 -11.54 -0.68 -3.81
C VAL A 34 -10.42 0.32 -3.97
N GLU A 35 -9.81 0.72 -2.87
CA GLU A 35 -8.57 1.49 -2.87
C GLU A 35 -7.39 0.63 -3.32
N ILE A 36 -6.42 1.22 -4.02
CA ILE A 36 -5.26 0.52 -4.55
C ILE A 36 -3.98 1.09 -3.95
N ASN A 37 -3.16 0.23 -3.32
CA ASN A 37 -1.78 0.57 -3.01
C ASN A 37 -0.88 0.08 -4.14
N ILE A 38 -0.14 1.00 -4.79
CA ILE A 38 0.82 0.73 -5.84
C ILE A 38 2.22 0.86 -5.27
N GLU A 39 2.96 -0.24 -5.21
CA GLU A 39 4.34 -0.24 -4.75
C GLU A 39 5.32 -0.10 -5.91
N LEU A 40 6.08 1.00 -5.93
CA LEU A 40 7.15 1.25 -6.90
C LEU A 40 8.39 0.47 -6.48
N LYS A 41 8.67 -0.66 -7.13
CA LYS A 41 9.80 -1.56 -6.80
C LYS A 41 11.03 -1.35 -7.66
N GLY A 42 10.87 -0.78 -8.85
CA GLY A 42 11.95 -0.50 -9.78
C GLY A 42 12.28 0.99 -9.85
N VAL A 43 13.48 1.30 -10.34
CA VAL A 43 13.86 2.67 -10.69
C VAL A 43 13.13 3.13 -11.95
N ASN A 44 12.85 4.43 -12.04
CA ASN A 44 12.12 5.06 -13.16
C ASN A 44 10.68 4.56 -13.36
N THR A 45 10.03 4.05 -12.31
CA THR A 45 8.64 3.58 -12.36
C THR A 45 7.63 4.68 -12.04
N ALA A 46 8.05 5.78 -11.40
CA ALA A 46 7.17 6.86 -10.97
C ALA A 46 6.40 7.51 -12.13
N ILE A 47 7.07 7.83 -13.25
CA ILE A 47 6.45 8.53 -14.39
C ILE A 47 5.35 7.67 -15.03
N GLY A 48 5.68 6.42 -15.41
CA GLY A 48 4.69 5.55 -16.05
C GLY A 48 3.51 5.22 -15.12
N THR A 49 3.76 5.09 -13.81
CA THR A 49 2.68 4.90 -12.83
C THR A 49 1.82 6.16 -12.72
N PHE A 50 2.42 7.35 -12.68
CA PHE A 50 1.68 8.62 -12.67
C PHE A 50 0.77 8.78 -13.89
N GLU A 51 1.24 8.44 -15.10
CA GLU A 51 0.45 8.52 -16.33
C GLU A 51 -0.80 7.63 -16.25
N LEU A 52 -0.66 6.39 -15.77
CA LEU A 52 -1.78 5.45 -15.62
C LEU A 52 -2.77 5.90 -14.54
N VAL A 53 -2.27 6.35 -13.38
CA VAL A 53 -3.12 6.86 -12.30
C VAL A 53 -3.84 8.14 -12.71
N SER A 54 -3.15 9.07 -13.38
CA SER A 54 -3.77 10.32 -13.92
C SER A 54 -4.86 10.02 -14.94
N LYS A 55 -4.65 9.02 -15.79
CA LYS A 55 -5.68 8.54 -16.73
C LYS A 55 -6.90 8.00 -15.97
N ALA A 56 -6.70 7.22 -14.91
CA ALA A 56 -7.79 6.73 -14.07
C ALA A 56 -8.53 7.89 -13.36
N LEU A 57 -7.79 8.83 -12.77
CA LEU A 57 -8.35 10.01 -12.08
C LEU A 57 -9.14 10.95 -13.02
N SER A 58 -8.91 10.89 -14.32
CA SER A 58 -9.72 11.63 -15.29
C SER A 58 -11.13 11.07 -15.48
N THR A 59 -11.42 9.91 -14.90
CA THR A 59 -12.74 9.26 -14.92
C THR A 59 -13.52 9.57 -13.63
N GLU A 60 -14.85 9.43 -13.65
CA GLU A 60 -15.69 9.65 -12.47
C GLU A 60 -15.56 8.54 -11.39
N ASN A 61 -14.93 7.42 -11.74
CA ASN A 61 -14.86 6.24 -10.86
C ASN A 61 -13.75 6.35 -9.80
N TRP A 62 -12.77 7.26 -9.96
CA TRP A 62 -11.58 7.34 -9.13
C TRP A 62 -11.37 8.72 -8.53
N LYS A 63 -10.82 8.74 -7.32
CA LYS A 63 -10.38 9.94 -6.60
C LYS A 63 -8.94 9.76 -6.12
N HIS A 64 -8.22 10.84 -5.84
CA HIS A 64 -6.85 10.78 -5.30
C HIS A 64 -6.74 9.88 -4.05
N GLY A 65 -7.72 9.95 -3.15
CA GLY A 65 -7.75 9.12 -1.95
C GLY A 65 -7.91 7.61 -2.18
N ASP A 66 -8.26 7.19 -3.41
CA ASP A 66 -8.39 5.78 -3.76
C ASP A 66 -7.04 5.15 -4.16
N PHE A 67 -5.99 5.98 -4.33
CA PHE A 67 -4.64 5.53 -4.66
C PHE A 67 -3.66 5.87 -3.55
N LEU A 68 -2.83 4.91 -3.20
CA LEU A 68 -1.69 5.07 -2.29
C LEU A 68 -0.44 4.59 -3.02
N ILE A 69 0.53 5.48 -3.23
CA ILE A 69 1.80 5.15 -3.87
C ILE A 69 2.82 4.86 -2.78
N SER A 70 3.48 3.73 -2.84
CA SER A 70 4.46 3.35 -1.82
C SER A 70 5.78 2.86 -2.42
N SER A 71 6.88 3.03 -1.71
CA SER A 71 8.19 2.51 -2.13
C SER A 71 9.19 2.47 -0.98
N PHE A 72 10.21 1.61 -1.15
CA PHE A 72 11.48 1.69 -0.42
C PHE A 72 12.45 2.69 -1.08
N ILE A 73 12.25 2.99 -2.36
CA ILE A 73 13.12 3.85 -3.16
C ILE A 73 12.66 5.30 -2.97
N GLN A 74 13.41 6.06 -2.17
CA GLN A 74 13.04 7.44 -1.83
C GLN A 74 12.96 8.35 -3.05
N GLU A 75 13.84 8.16 -4.03
CA GLU A 75 13.90 8.92 -5.28
C GLU A 75 12.60 8.78 -6.10
N GLU A 76 12.02 7.58 -6.14
CA GLU A 76 10.75 7.34 -6.82
C GLU A 76 9.60 8.08 -6.13
N LEU A 77 9.58 8.11 -4.80
CA LEU A 77 8.56 8.84 -4.03
C LEU A 77 8.70 10.36 -4.18
N ILE A 78 9.93 10.88 -4.19
CA ILE A 78 10.20 12.30 -4.45
C ILE A 78 9.68 12.66 -5.84
N LYS A 79 10.07 11.87 -6.85
CA LYS A 79 9.66 12.10 -8.23
C LYS A 79 8.14 12.03 -8.41
N TYR A 80 7.48 11.08 -7.76
CA TYR A 80 6.02 10.99 -7.82
C TYR A 80 5.36 12.21 -7.16
N ARG A 81 5.83 12.67 -6.00
CA ARG A 81 5.32 13.87 -5.32
C ARG A 81 5.49 15.15 -6.16
N GLU A 82 6.59 15.25 -6.94
CA GLU A 82 6.79 16.37 -7.89
C GLU A 82 5.77 16.35 -9.03
N LEU A 83 5.29 15.17 -9.43
CA LEU A 83 4.30 15.00 -10.49
C LEU A 83 2.85 15.20 -9.99
N ASP A 84 2.57 14.83 -8.75
CA ASP A 84 1.24 14.89 -8.14
C ASP A 84 1.34 15.26 -6.66
N SER A 85 0.90 16.49 -6.32
CA SER A 85 0.92 17.01 -4.95
C SER A 85 -0.16 16.41 -4.05
N ASP A 86 -1.22 15.85 -4.60
CA ASP A 86 -2.42 15.44 -3.87
C ASP A 86 -2.50 13.94 -3.58
N ILE A 87 -1.68 13.15 -4.29
CA ILE A 87 -1.66 11.70 -4.12
C ILE A 87 -1.21 11.29 -2.71
N LEU A 88 -1.81 10.22 -2.17
CA LEU A 88 -1.35 9.65 -0.91
C LEU A 88 -0.04 8.88 -1.12
N ILE A 89 0.96 9.15 -0.26
CA ILE A 89 2.27 8.48 -0.31
C ILE A 89 2.51 7.69 0.97
N GLY A 90 2.99 6.45 0.82
CA GLY A 90 3.43 5.57 1.90
C GLY A 90 4.94 5.30 1.82
N VAL A 91 5.67 5.60 2.89
CA VAL A 91 7.10 5.32 2.99
C VAL A 91 7.32 3.93 3.58
N LEU A 92 7.88 3.01 2.81
CA LEU A 92 8.24 1.67 3.28
C LEU A 92 9.51 1.71 4.13
N SER A 93 9.53 0.98 5.23
CA SER A 93 10.67 0.88 6.14
C SER A 93 10.93 -0.55 6.57
N GLU A 94 12.13 -1.07 6.27
CA GLU A 94 12.52 -2.44 6.59
C GLU A 94 12.81 -2.63 8.08
N THR A 95 13.67 -1.79 8.67
CA THR A 95 14.21 -2.00 10.01
C THR A 95 13.85 -0.92 11.03
N SER A 96 13.93 0.35 10.66
CA SER A 96 13.76 1.49 11.58
C SER A 96 12.65 2.43 11.09
N PRO A 97 11.39 2.22 11.49
CA PRO A 97 10.29 3.09 11.04
C PRO A 97 10.42 4.52 11.58
N ILE A 98 11.19 4.72 12.65
CA ILE A 98 11.44 6.07 13.21
C ILE A 98 12.32 6.91 12.29
N GLU A 99 13.30 6.28 11.63
CA GLU A 99 14.18 6.98 10.67
C GLU A 99 13.40 7.44 9.42
N ALA A 100 12.33 6.73 9.07
CA ALA A 100 11.47 7.11 7.96
C ALA A 100 10.68 8.42 8.20
N ILE A 101 10.48 8.84 9.47
CA ILE A 101 9.68 10.03 9.82
C ILE A 101 10.24 11.30 9.16
N ALA A 102 11.56 11.49 9.20
CA ALA A 102 12.19 12.70 8.64
C ALA A 102 11.95 12.79 7.12
N PHE A 103 12.10 11.68 6.42
CA PHE A 103 11.82 11.61 4.99
C PHE A 103 10.33 11.76 4.69
N ALA A 104 9.46 11.08 5.45
CA ALA A 104 8.01 11.17 5.29
C ALA A 104 7.51 12.62 5.43
N LYS A 105 8.06 13.38 6.38
CA LYS A 105 7.77 14.83 6.52
C LYS A 105 8.22 15.63 5.31
N LYS A 106 9.41 15.35 4.78
CA LYS A 106 9.97 16.07 3.63
C LYS A 106 9.09 15.99 2.39
N ILE A 107 8.43 14.86 2.18
CA ILE A 107 7.60 14.61 0.99
C ILE A 107 6.10 14.69 1.28
N ASP A 108 5.70 15.17 2.44
CA ASP A 108 4.30 15.21 2.89
C ASP A 108 3.60 13.85 2.70
N ALA A 109 4.20 12.79 3.26
CA ALA A 109 3.67 11.45 3.15
C ALA A 109 2.42 11.27 4.02
N TYR A 110 1.50 10.43 3.58
CA TYR A 110 0.30 10.03 4.32
C TYR A 110 0.59 8.95 5.36
N ALA A 111 1.46 8.00 5.03
CA ALA A 111 1.68 6.82 5.85
C ALA A 111 3.15 6.38 5.89
N ILE A 112 3.51 5.66 6.95
CA ILE A 112 4.74 4.87 7.05
C ILE A 112 4.34 3.39 7.10
N HIS A 113 4.98 2.57 6.27
CA HIS A 113 4.74 1.13 6.17
C HIS A 113 5.91 0.36 6.77
N PRO A 114 5.88 0.01 8.07
CA PRO A 114 6.96 -0.72 8.72
C PRO A 114 6.86 -2.23 8.56
N ASN A 115 8.00 -2.91 8.56
CA ASN A 115 8.04 -4.35 8.73
C ASN A 115 7.56 -4.71 10.15
N PHE A 116 6.47 -5.49 10.24
CA PHE A 116 5.82 -5.86 11.51
C PHE A 116 6.74 -6.58 12.50
N LYS A 117 7.78 -7.27 12.00
CA LYS A 117 8.70 -8.05 12.83
C LYS A 117 9.48 -7.19 13.80
N TYR A 118 9.92 -6.02 13.34
CA TYR A 118 10.76 -5.10 14.10
C TYR A 118 9.96 -4.00 14.79
N LEU A 119 8.65 -3.89 14.52
CA LEU A 119 7.79 -2.82 15.02
C LEU A 119 7.48 -2.98 16.51
N LYS A 120 7.65 -1.88 17.27
CA LYS A 120 7.29 -1.75 18.68
C LYS A 120 6.09 -0.82 18.84
N LYS A 121 5.31 -1.02 19.91
CA LYS A 121 4.14 -0.18 20.20
C LYS A 121 4.50 1.30 20.36
N SER A 122 5.60 1.60 21.04
CA SER A 122 6.08 2.97 21.22
C SER A 122 6.47 3.66 19.91
N GLU A 123 6.88 2.88 18.90
CA GLU A 123 7.19 3.40 17.56
C GLU A 123 5.90 3.73 16.80
N VAL A 124 4.86 2.89 16.91
CA VAL A 124 3.53 3.16 16.36
C VAL A 124 3.00 4.48 16.93
N GLU A 125 2.99 4.61 18.26
CA GLU A 125 2.51 5.81 18.96
C GLU A 125 3.30 7.08 18.54
N LYS A 126 4.63 6.96 18.36
CA LYS A 126 5.47 8.05 17.90
C LYS A 126 5.15 8.47 16.47
N ILE A 127 5.03 7.50 15.56
CA ILE A 127 4.70 7.78 14.15
C ILE A 127 3.33 8.46 14.03
N GLN A 128 2.34 7.94 14.76
CA GLN A 128 0.97 8.52 14.77
C GLN A 128 0.93 9.91 15.40
N LYS A 129 1.74 10.16 16.44
CA LYS A 129 1.89 11.50 17.03
C LYS A 129 2.47 12.53 16.05
N GLU A 130 3.29 12.08 15.11
CA GLU A 130 3.84 12.92 14.04
C GLU A 130 2.84 13.11 12.87
N GLY A 131 1.62 12.55 12.96
CA GLY A 131 0.54 12.72 11.98
C GLY A 131 0.44 11.65 10.92
N PHE A 132 1.30 10.63 10.91
CA PHE A 132 1.30 9.59 9.87
C PHE A 132 0.44 8.39 10.25
N LYS A 133 -0.18 7.77 9.25
CA LYS A 133 -0.78 6.44 9.40
C LYS A 133 0.30 5.36 9.45
N VAL A 134 -0.01 4.23 10.10
CA VAL A 134 0.90 3.07 10.21
C VAL A 134 0.24 1.85 9.58
N PHE A 135 0.78 1.39 8.44
CA PHE A 135 0.32 0.19 7.74
C PHE A 135 1.42 -0.87 7.74
N ALA A 136 1.34 -1.83 8.67
CA ALA A 136 2.40 -2.84 8.85
C ALA A 136 2.34 -3.98 7.83
N TYR A 137 3.49 -4.42 7.31
CA TYR A 137 3.62 -5.51 6.33
C TYR A 137 4.56 -6.62 6.82
N THR A 138 4.48 -7.85 6.33
CA THR A 138 3.33 -8.52 5.70
C THR A 138 2.84 -9.58 6.67
N ILE A 139 1.58 -9.49 7.06
CA ILE A 139 0.97 -10.35 8.07
C ILE A 139 0.53 -11.66 7.43
N LYS A 140 0.95 -12.78 8.01
CA LYS A 140 0.63 -14.13 7.50
C LYS A 140 -0.30 -14.93 8.41
N THR A 141 -0.35 -14.58 9.70
CA THR A 141 -1.09 -15.34 10.72
C THR A 141 -2.08 -14.49 11.50
N THR A 142 -3.08 -15.14 12.09
CA THR A 142 -4.05 -14.49 12.98
C THR A 142 -3.40 -13.89 14.22
N LEU A 143 -2.35 -14.53 14.75
CA LEU A 143 -1.62 -14.04 15.92
C LEU A 143 -0.90 -12.73 15.62
N GLU A 144 -0.21 -12.65 14.47
CA GLU A 144 0.44 -11.43 14.01
C GLU A 144 -0.58 -10.30 13.84
N LYS A 145 -1.74 -10.58 13.22
CA LYS A 145 -2.82 -9.61 13.10
C LYS A 145 -3.31 -9.11 14.47
N GLN A 146 -3.52 -10.01 15.43
CA GLN A 146 -3.93 -9.63 16.79
C GLN A 146 -2.88 -8.79 17.48
N ARG A 147 -1.58 -9.12 17.29
CA ARG A 147 -0.47 -8.31 17.81
C ARG A 147 -0.51 -6.89 17.22
N MET A 148 -0.63 -6.74 15.92
CA MET A 148 -0.71 -5.43 15.27
C MET A 148 -1.92 -4.63 15.75
N LYS A 149 -3.09 -5.27 15.87
CA LYS A 149 -4.28 -4.63 16.44
C LYS A 149 -4.05 -4.13 17.88
N LYS A 150 -3.37 -4.91 18.73
CA LYS A 150 -3.03 -4.50 20.11
C LYS A 150 -2.00 -3.37 20.15
N MET A 151 -1.17 -3.26 19.13
CA MET A 151 -0.21 -2.16 18.99
C MET A 151 -0.86 -0.87 18.47
N GLY A 152 -2.09 -0.93 17.93
CA GLY A 152 -2.84 0.22 17.47
C GLY A 152 -2.44 0.71 16.07
N VAL A 153 -1.89 -0.18 15.19
CA VAL A 153 -1.63 0.20 13.79
C VAL A 153 -2.93 0.50 13.06
N ASP A 154 -2.89 1.41 12.09
CA ASP A 154 -4.06 1.84 11.31
C ASP A 154 -4.47 0.78 10.28
N GLY A 155 -3.53 -0.01 9.77
CA GLY A 155 -3.80 -1.08 8.81
C GLY A 155 -2.68 -2.12 8.73
N VAL A 156 -2.94 -3.17 7.95
CA VAL A 156 -1.95 -4.21 7.68
C VAL A 156 -2.03 -4.70 6.23
N PHE A 157 -0.89 -4.99 5.64
CA PHE A 157 -0.80 -5.78 4.43
C PHE A 157 -0.76 -7.27 4.78
N CYS A 158 -1.52 -8.09 4.06
CA CYS A 158 -1.58 -9.53 4.30
C CYS A 158 -1.78 -10.32 3.00
N ASP A 159 -1.16 -11.50 2.92
CA ASP A 159 -1.24 -12.38 1.75
C ASP A 159 -2.62 -13.06 1.60
N TYR A 160 -3.36 -13.21 2.71
CA TYR A 160 -4.60 -14.00 2.75
C TYR A 160 -5.75 -13.25 3.43
N PRO A 161 -6.28 -12.17 2.82
CA PRO A 161 -7.36 -11.37 3.45
C PRO A 161 -8.61 -12.18 3.74
N GLY A 162 -8.95 -13.16 2.90
CA GLY A 162 -10.09 -14.05 3.08
C GLY A 162 -10.07 -14.87 4.35
N ARG A 163 -8.91 -15.26 4.87
CA ARG A 163 -8.78 -15.97 6.16
C ARG A 163 -9.29 -15.14 7.34
N TYR A 164 -9.25 -13.82 7.22
CA TYR A 164 -9.71 -12.90 8.26
C TYR A 164 -11.20 -12.58 8.15
N THR A 165 -11.80 -12.81 6.98
CA THR A 165 -13.22 -12.59 6.70
C THR A 165 -14.09 -13.79 7.11
N ILE A 166 -13.58 -15.02 6.98
CA ILE A 166 -14.27 -16.24 7.34
C ILE A 166 -14.55 -16.32 8.85
N LEU A 167 -13.62 -15.88 9.68
CA LEU A 167 -13.82 -15.73 11.14
C LEU A 167 -14.95 -14.76 11.50
N LYS A 168 -15.28 -13.80 10.63
CA LYS A 168 -16.41 -12.89 10.81
C LYS A 168 -17.78 -13.53 10.51
N LYS A 169 -17.84 -14.49 9.59
CA LYS A 169 -19.10 -15.24 9.31
C LYS A 169 -19.42 -16.22 10.44
N ALA A 170 -18.40 -16.78 11.10
CA ALA A 170 -18.56 -17.69 12.23
C ALA A 170 -18.85 -16.96 13.56
N LEU A 171 -18.33 -15.77 13.73
CA LEU A 171 -18.60 -14.91 14.89
C LEU A 171 -19.42 -13.71 14.40
N ARG A 172 -20.76 -13.85 14.37
CA ARG A 172 -21.67 -12.75 14.04
C ARG A 172 -21.24 -11.48 14.76
N ARG A 173 -20.96 -10.41 13.99
CA ARG A 173 -20.66 -9.04 14.37
C ARG A 173 -19.26 -8.78 14.96
N VAL A 174 -18.26 -8.66 14.08
CA VAL A 174 -17.20 -7.68 14.28
C VAL A 174 -17.01 -6.95 12.96
N GLN A 175 -17.44 -5.69 12.92
CA GLN A 175 -17.10 -4.75 11.85
C GLN A 175 -15.59 -4.72 11.69
N VAL A 176 -15.12 -4.74 10.46
CA VAL A 176 -13.74 -4.40 10.11
C VAL A 176 -13.72 -2.90 9.87
N PRO A 177 -13.28 -2.11 10.82
CA PRO A 177 -12.82 -0.78 10.51
C PRO A 177 -11.29 -0.87 10.42
N PHE A 178 -10.76 -1.11 9.24
CA PHE A 178 -9.40 -0.80 8.94
C PHE A 178 -9.30 0.10 7.72
N LEU A 179 -10.36 0.82 7.48
CA LEU A 179 -10.41 2.07 6.74
C LEU A 179 -11.67 2.76 7.25
N ASN A 180 -11.54 3.58 8.27
CA ASN A 180 -12.53 4.59 8.52
C ASN A 180 -12.40 5.60 7.40
N SER A 181 -13.31 5.54 6.45
CA SER A 181 -13.73 6.70 5.69
C SER A 181 -14.40 7.67 6.67
N ASP A 182 -13.60 8.56 7.24
CA ASP A 182 -14.09 9.81 7.79
C ASP A 182 -13.00 10.87 7.61
N LYS A 183 -13.23 11.65 6.52
CA LYS A 183 -12.72 12.98 6.15
C LYS A 183 -11.22 13.16 6.08
#